data_a16eb05b4d5b5417e304e8c80f1fd147
#
_entry.id   a16eb05b4d5b5417e304e8c80f1fd147
#
_cell.length_a   1.000
_cell.length_b   1.000
_cell.length_c   1.000
_cell.angle_alpha   90.00
_cell.angle_beta   90.00
_cell.angle_gamma   90.00
#
_symmetry.space_group_name_H-M   'P 1'
#
loop_
_entity.id
_entity.type
_entity.pdbx_description
1 polymer ?
#
loop_
_entity_poly.entity_id
_entity_poly.type
_entity_poly.pdbx_seq_one_letter_code
_entity_poly.pdbx_strand_id
1 'polypeptide(L)'
;MKSLRSSFMLFLGLSLSLLFTFAALATRNPIQPSAAAPKYHTHFVYYDVQKMTTTTLFTIEGEWHAPNWTPDGRYIVSDQGDDLYRIPVSGADKGKPEKINVSQKMAATNDHALSWDGKQIAITSLAAPNRTPTGLHNVILIMNMDGSAAHEVHLGWLHGWSPNDKYLVYAQDQEGNFDIYRVDSDGSGELRMTTGKGRDDGPEFSADGKWVYFCSDRSGKFDGWRMPADGAGPGDKLVEKVTSGGDTQDWFPHISPDGKWLYTISYPMDHPDHSYIGDGMKIKMLRLQNGVGAKGAKLTTVRTFFGGQGSGNTGGWSPDSKKFAWTEYETIPEKLN
;
A
#
# COMPACT_ATOMS: atom_id res chain seq x y z
N MET A 1 53.11 -47.60 -35.92
CA MET A 1 53.76 -47.23 -37.23
C MET A 1 53.33 -45.82 -37.56
N LYS A 2 54.29 -44.92 -37.79
CA LYS A 2 54.25 -43.56 -38.36
C LYS A 2 53.37 -42.54 -37.66
N SER A 3 53.82 -41.62 -36.75
CA SER A 3 54.73 -40.49 -36.94
C SER A 3 54.32 -39.58 -38.09
N LEU A 4 53.81 -38.35 -37.71
CA LEU A 4 54.18 -37.13 -38.45
C LEU A 4 54.02 -35.91 -37.56
N ARG A 5 55.14 -35.23 -37.40
CA ARG A 5 55.32 -33.88 -36.79
C ARG A 5 54.91 -32.83 -37.84
N SER A 6 54.43 -31.68 -37.39
CA SER A 6 54.64 -30.40 -38.09
C SER A 6 54.19 -29.25 -37.15
N SER A 7 55.02 -28.55 -36.61
CA SER A 7 55.69 -27.26 -36.95
C SER A 7 54.84 -26.05 -36.57
N PHE A 8 55.31 -25.42 -35.48
CA PHE A 8 54.98 -24.05 -35.04
C PHE A 8 55.41 -23.04 -36.09
N MET A 9 54.54 -22.11 -36.42
CA MET A 9 54.93 -20.81 -36.98
C MET A 9 54.38 -19.70 -36.14
N LEU A 10 55.34 -19.01 -35.56
CA LEU A 10 55.16 -17.76 -34.78
C LEU A 10 55.04 -16.61 -35.78
N PHE A 11 53.90 -15.89 -35.78
CA PHE A 11 53.83 -14.59 -36.42
C PHE A 11 53.73 -13.52 -35.31
N LEU A 12 54.85 -12.78 -35.16
CA LEU A 12 54.89 -11.52 -34.43
C LEU A 12 54.25 -10.44 -35.33
N GLY A 13 53.08 -10.00 -34.97
CA GLY A 13 52.44 -8.80 -35.56
C GLY A 13 52.53 -7.67 -34.53
N LEU A 14 53.44 -6.71 -34.77
CA LEU A 14 53.43 -5.41 -34.09
C LEU A 14 52.23 -4.64 -34.56
N SER A 15 51.21 -4.44 -33.73
CA SER A 15 50.17 -3.44 -33.94
C SER A 15 50.46 -2.22 -33.08
N LEU A 16 50.81 -1.14 -33.76
CA LEU A 16 50.96 0.21 -33.23
C LEU A 16 49.61 0.77 -32.87
N SER A 17 49.23 0.76 -31.58
CA SER A 17 47.99 1.36 -31.12
C SER A 17 48.21 2.85 -30.89
N LEU A 18 47.69 3.69 -31.80
CA LEU A 18 47.53 5.13 -31.58
C LEU A 18 46.47 5.34 -30.51
N LEU A 19 46.89 5.78 -29.32
CA LEU A 19 46.00 6.30 -28.29
C LEU A 19 45.52 7.71 -28.71
N PHE A 20 44.31 7.80 -29.25
CA PHE A 20 43.55 9.06 -29.29
C PHE A 20 42.85 9.24 -27.94
N THR A 21 43.42 10.07 -27.10
CA THR A 21 42.71 10.63 -25.91
C THR A 21 41.70 11.68 -26.38
N PHE A 22 40.45 11.28 -26.55
CA PHE A 22 39.34 12.24 -26.60
C PHE A 22 39.06 12.71 -25.17
N ALA A 23 39.56 13.89 -24.81
CA ALA A 23 39.06 14.64 -23.67
C ALA A 23 37.66 15.13 -24.01
N ALA A 24 36.63 14.34 -23.66
CA ALA A 24 35.25 14.83 -23.67
C ALA A 24 35.12 15.83 -22.51
N LEU A 25 35.14 17.13 -22.85
CA LEU A 25 34.62 18.16 -21.95
C LEU A 25 33.12 17.86 -21.74
N ALA A 26 32.80 17.16 -20.66
CA ALA A 26 31.46 17.07 -20.16
C ALA A 26 31.08 18.47 -19.65
N THR A 27 30.40 19.26 -20.48
CA THR A 27 29.68 20.43 -20.02
C THR A 27 28.61 19.89 -19.03
N ARG A 28 28.87 20.05 -17.74
CA ARG A 28 27.86 19.85 -16.71
C ARG A 28 26.75 20.85 -17.01
N ASN A 29 25.64 20.37 -17.54
CA ASN A 29 24.41 21.14 -17.51
C ASN A 29 24.20 21.60 -16.06
N PRO A 30 23.92 22.89 -15.81
CA PRO A 30 23.56 23.33 -14.48
C PRO A 30 22.41 22.45 -14.00
N ILE A 31 22.56 21.84 -12.83
CA ILE A 31 21.49 21.10 -12.16
C ILE A 31 20.36 22.13 -12.03
N GLN A 32 19.29 21.97 -12.81
CA GLN A 32 18.08 22.73 -12.62
C GLN A 32 17.65 22.50 -11.16
N PRO A 33 17.35 23.54 -10.39
CA PRO A 33 16.81 23.34 -9.06
C PRO A 33 15.61 22.40 -9.18
N SER A 34 15.62 21.29 -8.44
CA SER A 34 14.48 20.40 -8.34
C SER A 34 13.27 21.27 -8.01
N ALA A 35 12.22 21.21 -8.83
CA ALA A 35 10.96 21.86 -8.49
C ALA A 35 10.59 21.45 -7.06
N ALA A 36 10.22 22.41 -6.21
CA ALA A 36 9.76 22.10 -4.87
C ALA A 36 8.59 21.13 -4.98
N ALA A 37 8.54 20.15 -4.07
CA ALA A 37 7.43 19.20 -4.06
C ALA A 37 6.11 19.97 -3.98
N PRO A 38 5.07 19.56 -4.74
CA PRO A 38 3.79 20.25 -4.73
C PRO A 38 3.23 20.27 -3.30
N LYS A 39 2.64 21.40 -2.93
CA LYS A 39 1.91 21.51 -1.66
C LYS A 39 0.45 21.18 -1.91
N TYR A 40 -0.17 20.51 -0.93
CA TYR A 40 -1.57 20.09 -1.03
C TYR A 40 -2.44 20.64 0.09
N HIS A 41 -3.72 20.84 -0.23
CA HIS A 41 -4.80 20.68 0.71
C HIS A 41 -5.31 19.24 0.59
N THR A 42 -5.36 18.50 1.67
CA THR A 42 -5.93 17.16 1.71
C THR A 42 -7.36 17.22 2.21
N HIS A 43 -8.28 16.72 1.40
CA HIS A 43 -9.66 16.55 1.75
C HIS A 43 -9.87 15.13 2.27
N PHE A 44 -10.29 14.99 3.52
CA PHE A 44 -10.75 13.73 4.07
C PHE A 44 -12.22 13.56 3.66
N VAL A 45 -12.46 12.59 2.82
CA VAL A 45 -13.76 12.37 2.17
C VAL A 45 -14.33 11.03 2.63
N TYR A 46 -15.63 10.94 2.81
CA TYR A 46 -16.29 9.65 3.02
C TYR A 46 -17.48 9.47 2.09
N TYR A 47 -17.81 8.21 1.81
CA TYR A 47 -19.04 7.80 1.17
C TYR A 47 -19.97 7.16 2.18
N ASP A 48 -21.25 7.62 2.19
CA ASP A 48 -22.33 7.02 2.99
C ASP A 48 -23.07 6.00 2.11
N VAL A 49 -22.93 4.70 2.41
CA VAL A 49 -23.49 3.63 1.58
C VAL A 49 -25.02 3.54 1.65
N GLN A 50 -25.65 4.12 2.68
CA GLN A 50 -27.10 4.14 2.80
C GLN A 50 -27.71 5.31 2.04
N LYS A 51 -27.08 6.48 2.11
CA LYS A 51 -27.51 7.70 1.42
C LYS A 51 -27.00 7.78 -0.02
N MET A 52 -26.01 6.97 -0.37
CA MET A 52 -25.31 6.99 -1.66
C MET A 52 -24.71 8.38 -1.96
N THR A 53 -24.13 9.02 -0.97
CA THR A 53 -23.55 10.38 -1.07
C THR A 53 -22.12 10.44 -0.61
N THR A 54 -21.34 11.24 -1.32
CA THR A 54 -19.97 11.62 -0.93
C THR A 54 -20.00 12.93 -0.15
N THR A 55 -19.20 13.02 0.91
CA THR A 55 -19.10 14.22 1.76
C THR A 55 -17.68 14.44 2.20
N THR A 56 -17.18 15.68 2.09
CA THR A 56 -15.92 16.08 2.72
C THR A 56 -16.14 16.22 4.22
N LEU A 57 -15.39 15.44 5.00
CA LEU A 57 -15.44 15.47 6.44
C LEU A 57 -14.75 16.71 7.00
N PHE A 58 -13.51 16.95 6.53
CA PHE A 58 -12.70 18.15 6.79
C PHE A 58 -11.57 18.25 5.76
N THR A 59 -10.91 19.41 5.73
CA THR A 59 -9.75 19.68 4.87
C THR A 59 -8.61 20.16 5.74
N ILE A 60 -7.39 19.65 5.51
CA ILE A 60 -6.18 20.01 6.24
C ILE A 60 -5.08 20.30 5.22
N GLU A 61 -4.25 21.32 5.49
CA GLU A 61 -3.06 21.61 4.67
C GLU A 61 -2.01 20.50 4.86
N GLY A 62 -1.34 20.12 3.78
CA GLY A 62 -0.34 19.06 3.73
C GLY A 62 -0.83 17.84 2.97
N GLU A 63 0.08 16.89 2.77
CA GLU A 63 -0.19 15.59 2.16
C GLU A 63 -0.44 14.57 3.28
N TRP A 64 -1.69 14.14 3.42
CA TRP A 64 -2.16 13.21 4.45
C TRP A 64 -2.65 11.93 3.81
N HIS A 65 -2.35 10.78 4.45
CA HIS A 65 -2.59 9.47 3.86
C HIS A 65 -3.44 8.56 4.72
N ALA A 66 -4.01 7.52 4.08
CA ALA A 66 -4.60 6.31 4.64
C ALA A 66 -5.53 6.55 5.86
N PRO A 67 -6.69 7.17 5.66
CA PRO A 67 -7.59 7.52 6.77
C PRO A 67 -8.26 6.26 7.36
N ASN A 68 -7.83 5.84 8.54
CA ASN A 68 -8.40 4.70 9.27
C ASN A 68 -9.34 5.17 10.38
N TRP A 69 -10.60 4.74 10.35
CA TRP A 69 -11.53 4.98 11.46
C TRP A 69 -11.11 4.19 12.69
N THR A 70 -11.13 4.85 13.85
CA THR A 70 -10.98 4.11 15.12
C THR A 70 -12.20 3.22 15.38
N PRO A 71 -12.06 2.05 16.05
CA PRO A 71 -13.18 1.16 16.34
C PRO A 71 -14.33 1.80 17.14
N ASP A 72 -14.06 2.88 17.89
CA ASP A 72 -15.10 3.66 18.58
C ASP A 72 -15.77 4.73 17.69
N GLY A 73 -15.29 4.89 16.45
CA GLY A 73 -15.82 5.82 15.46
C GLY A 73 -15.58 7.32 15.76
N ARG A 74 -14.75 7.66 16.75
CA ARG A 74 -14.54 9.05 17.19
C ARG A 74 -13.42 9.77 16.46
N TYR A 75 -12.45 9.01 15.94
CA TYR A 75 -11.27 9.56 15.30
C TYR A 75 -11.02 8.88 13.95
N ILE A 76 -10.23 9.55 13.13
CA ILE A 76 -9.46 8.96 12.04
C ILE A 76 -7.99 8.98 12.46
N VAL A 77 -7.28 7.88 12.30
CA VAL A 77 -5.82 7.82 12.32
C VAL A 77 -5.32 8.01 10.89
N SER A 78 -4.30 8.83 10.71
CA SER A 78 -3.70 9.15 9.41
C SER A 78 -2.25 9.54 9.60
N ASP A 79 -1.42 9.36 8.60
CA ASP A 79 -0.03 9.80 8.63
C ASP A 79 0.16 11.09 7.84
N GLN A 80 1.19 11.84 8.21
CA GLN A 80 1.75 12.95 7.46
C GLN A 80 3.27 12.99 7.68
N GLY A 81 4.01 12.96 6.59
CA GLY A 81 5.47 12.84 6.66
C GLY A 81 5.88 11.59 7.43
N ASP A 82 6.74 11.76 8.43
CA ASP A 82 7.25 10.63 9.24
C ASP A 82 6.38 10.31 10.47
N ASP A 83 5.24 10.96 10.64
CA ASP A 83 4.47 10.95 11.89
C ASP A 83 3.04 10.43 11.72
N LEU A 84 2.50 9.87 12.80
CA LEU A 84 1.09 9.48 12.93
C LEU A 84 0.29 10.50 13.73
N TYR A 85 -0.97 10.64 13.37
CA TYR A 85 -1.92 11.54 14.02
C TYR A 85 -3.27 10.86 14.20
N ARG A 86 -3.99 11.26 15.26
CA ARG A 86 -5.41 11.01 15.40
C ARG A 86 -6.17 12.32 15.19
N ILE A 87 -7.27 12.28 14.46
CA ILE A 87 -8.02 13.45 14.03
C ILE A 87 -9.49 13.27 14.44
N PRO A 88 -10.04 14.10 15.35
CA PRO A 88 -11.43 14.00 15.74
C PRO A 88 -12.38 14.20 14.56
N VAL A 89 -13.40 13.34 14.44
CA VAL A 89 -14.38 13.41 13.33
C VAL A 89 -15.61 14.23 13.67
N SER A 90 -15.74 14.68 14.90
CA SER A 90 -16.87 15.46 15.39
C SER A 90 -16.48 16.37 16.56
N GLY A 91 -17.40 17.25 17.00
CA GLY A 91 -17.19 18.15 18.14
C GLY A 91 -16.42 19.42 17.76
N ALA A 92 -15.98 20.17 18.80
CA ALA A 92 -15.30 21.48 18.63
C ALA A 92 -13.90 21.35 18.02
N ASP A 93 -13.27 20.18 18.17
CA ASP A 93 -11.93 19.90 17.66
C ASP A 93 -11.92 19.07 16.37
N LYS A 94 -13.08 18.94 15.73
CA LYS A 94 -13.22 18.23 14.45
C LYS A 94 -12.18 18.73 13.44
N GLY A 95 -11.41 17.77 12.87
CA GLY A 95 -10.40 18.06 11.86
C GLY A 95 -9.10 18.66 12.42
N LYS A 96 -8.91 18.75 13.73
CA LYS A 96 -7.64 19.19 14.33
C LYS A 96 -6.74 17.98 14.61
N PRO A 97 -5.60 17.83 13.91
CA PRO A 97 -4.73 16.70 14.14
C PRO A 97 -4.06 16.76 15.51
N GLU A 98 -4.06 15.64 16.20
CA GLU A 98 -3.31 15.41 17.43
C GLU A 98 -2.20 14.38 17.15
N LYS A 99 -0.94 14.80 17.27
CA LYS A 99 0.21 13.92 17.03
C LYS A 99 0.23 12.77 18.02
N ILE A 100 0.42 11.56 17.54
CA ILE A 100 0.69 10.38 18.36
C ILE A 100 2.18 10.34 18.67
N ASN A 101 2.54 10.44 19.96
CA ASN A 101 3.93 10.49 20.38
C ASN A 101 4.51 9.08 20.50
N VAL A 102 5.09 8.59 19.41
CA VAL A 102 5.65 7.24 19.34
C VAL A 102 6.93 7.15 20.20
N SER A 103 7.02 6.10 21.01
CA SER A 103 8.10 5.91 22.00
C SER A 103 9.46 5.54 21.39
N GLN A 104 9.53 5.31 20.08
CA GLN A 104 10.79 5.09 19.34
C GLN A 104 10.81 5.88 18.04
N LYS A 105 12.03 6.04 17.45
CA LYS A 105 12.17 6.71 16.17
C LYS A 105 11.47 5.92 15.08
N MET A 106 10.64 6.59 14.31
CA MET A 106 9.84 6.04 13.23
C MET A 106 9.93 6.98 12.01
N ALA A 107 9.80 6.40 10.82
CA ALA A 107 9.43 7.12 9.60
C ALA A 107 8.16 6.43 9.09
N ALA A 108 7.01 7.01 9.39
CA ALA A 108 5.72 6.45 9.02
C ALA A 108 5.62 6.27 7.50
N THR A 109 4.92 5.22 7.10
CA THR A 109 4.40 5.08 5.76
C THR A 109 2.87 5.13 5.81
N ASN A 110 2.23 5.16 4.66
CA ASN A 110 0.78 5.08 4.54
C ASN A 110 0.19 3.67 4.82
N ASP A 111 1.04 2.71 5.24
CA ASP A 111 0.63 1.35 5.55
C ASP A 111 0.54 1.18 7.07
N HIS A 112 -0.56 1.62 7.65
CA HIS A 112 -0.87 1.46 9.05
C HIS A 112 -2.28 0.89 9.24
N ALA A 113 -2.47 0.11 10.30
CA ALA A 113 -3.73 -0.54 10.61
C ALA A 113 -3.98 -0.56 12.12
N LEU A 114 -5.25 -0.43 12.49
CA LEU A 114 -5.69 -0.46 13.88
C LEU A 114 -6.11 -1.88 14.27
N SER A 115 -5.78 -2.30 15.50
CA SER A 115 -6.32 -3.54 16.07
C SER A 115 -7.84 -3.44 16.22
N TRP A 116 -8.53 -4.55 16.10
CA TRP A 116 -9.99 -4.60 16.18
C TRP A 116 -10.52 -4.22 17.57
N ASP A 117 -9.74 -4.51 18.62
CA ASP A 117 -10.07 -4.11 19.98
C ASP A 117 -9.77 -2.62 20.25
N GLY A 118 -9.17 -1.90 19.30
CA GLY A 118 -8.87 -0.48 19.37
C GLY A 118 -7.76 -0.09 20.33
N LYS A 119 -6.90 -1.04 20.74
CA LYS A 119 -5.83 -0.74 21.71
C LYS A 119 -4.47 -0.50 21.07
N GLN A 120 -4.24 -1.02 19.85
CA GLN A 120 -2.95 -0.98 19.20
C GLN A 120 -3.02 -0.43 17.77
N ILE A 121 -1.88 0.11 17.32
CA ILE A 121 -1.60 0.48 15.94
C ILE A 121 -0.44 -0.39 15.49
N ALA A 122 -0.55 -0.98 14.31
CA ALA A 122 0.60 -1.51 13.59
C ALA A 122 0.89 -0.62 12.37
N ILE A 123 2.16 -0.47 12.00
CA ILE A 123 2.60 0.39 10.90
C ILE A 123 3.88 -0.12 10.28
N THR A 124 4.02 0.06 8.97
CA THR A 124 5.33 -0.03 8.31
C THR A 124 6.13 1.24 8.54
N SER A 125 7.37 1.10 8.99
CA SER A 125 8.32 2.18 9.20
C SER A 125 9.59 1.97 8.36
N LEU A 126 10.10 3.05 7.75
CA LEU A 126 11.35 3.05 6.98
C LEU A 126 12.58 3.46 7.82
N ALA A 127 12.43 3.69 9.11
CA ALA A 127 13.42 4.37 9.96
C ALA A 127 14.59 3.51 10.48
N ALA A 128 14.73 2.27 10.07
CA ALA A 128 15.87 1.43 10.51
C ALA A 128 17.00 1.39 9.47
N PRO A 129 18.02 2.27 9.51
CA PRO A 129 19.16 2.14 8.62
C PRO A 129 19.99 0.90 8.98
N ASN A 130 20.41 0.13 7.96
CA ASN A 130 21.45 -0.90 8.02
C ASN A 130 21.06 -2.35 8.37
N ARG A 131 19.82 -2.79 8.16
CA ARG A 131 19.46 -4.19 8.46
C ARG A 131 19.41 -5.15 7.28
N THR A 132 19.39 -4.69 6.03
CA THR A 132 19.50 -5.55 4.85
C THR A 132 20.63 -5.16 3.92
N PRO A 133 21.15 -6.09 3.09
CA PRO A 133 22.14 -5.78 2.06
C PRO A 133 21.70 -4.75 1.02
N THR A 134 20.39 -4.54 0.86
CA THR A 134 19.79 -3.60 -0.09
C THR A 134 19.55 -2.21 0.50
N GLY A 135 19.73 -2.02 1.82
CA GLY A 135 19.59 -0.71 2.49
C GLY A 135 18.18 -0.19 2.67
N LEU A 136 17.14 -0.89 2.18
CA LEU A 136 15.73 -0.56 2.39
C LEU A 136 15.15 -1.47 3.48
N HIS A 137 14.51 -0.88 4.49
CA HIS A 137 14.03 -1.60 5.65
C HIS A 137 12.60 -1.21 5.98
N ASN A 138 11.68 -2.05 5.53
CA ASN A 138 10.28 -1.97 5.90
C ASN A 138 10.09 -2.77 7.18
N VAL A 139 10.13 -2.10 8.31
CA VAL A 139 9.92 -2.73 9.62
C VAL A 139 8.47 -2.54 10.03
N ILE A 140 7.80 -3.61 10.38
CA ILE A 140 6.49 -3.56 11.01
C ILE A 140 6.67 -3.28 12.49
N LEU A 141 6.10 -2.16 12.95
CA LEU A 141 6.04 -1.78 14.36
C LEU A 141 4.63 -2.00 14.88
N ILE A 142 4.53 -2.45 16.14
CA ILE A 142 3.29 -2.40 16.92
C ILE A 142 3.49 -1.43 18.08
N MET A 143 2.45 -0.67 18.41
CA MET A 143 2.43 0.26 19.53
C MET A 143 1.02 0.40 20.11
N ASN A 144 0.89 0.92 21.33
CA ASN A 144 -0.39 1.33 21.85
C ASN A 144 -0.97 2.53 21.07
N MET A 145 -2.28 2.77 21.17
CA MET A 145 -2.96 3.89 20.49
C MET A 145 -2.42 5.28 20.88
N ASP A 146 -1.72 5.41 21.99
CA ASP A 146 -1.05 6.64 22.42
C ASP A 146 0.42 6.74 21.96
N GLY A 147 0.92 5.76 21.21
CA GLY A 147 2.29 5.66 20.72
C GLY A 147 3.28 5.03 21.72
N SER A 148 2.84 4.69 22.93
CA SER A 148 3.67 4.01 23.91
C SER A 148 3.95 2.55 23.54
N ALA A 149 4.97 1.94 24.15
CA ALA A 149 5.36 0.54 23.99
C ALA A 149 5.63 0.12 22.53
N ALA A 150 6.05 1.07 21.69
CA ALA A 150 6.40 0.77 20.30
C ALA A 150 7.56 -0.22 20.23
N HIS A 151 7.42 -1.28 19.44
CA HIS A 151 8.43 -2.30 19.21
C HIS A 151 8.35 -2.89 17.82
N GLU A 152 9.48 -3.39 17.33
CA GLU A 152 9.58 -4.09 16.06
C GLU A 152 9.02 -5.51 16.16
N VAL A 153 8.25 -5.93 15.16
CA VAL A 153 7.65 -7.27 15.10
C VAL A 153 8.22 -8.07 13.93
N HIS A 154 8.21 -7.50 12.73
CA HIS A 154 8.63 -8.21 11.52
C HIS A 154 9.13 -7.25 10.44
N LEU A 155 9.60 -7.78 9.31
CA LEU A 155 9.87 -7.02 8.09
C LEU A 155 8.71 -7.21 7.11
N GLY A 156 8.31 -6.15 6.40
CA GLY A 156 7.27 -6.22 5.37
C GLY A 156 6.45 -4.94 5.27
N TRP A 157 5.52 -4.92 4.29
CA TRP A 157 4.54 -3.86 4.08
C TRP A 157 3.24 -4.27 4.74
N LEU A 158 2.92 -3.66 5.87
CA LEU A 158 1.74 -3.98 6.66
C LEU A 158 0.46 -3.52 5.97
N HIS A 159 -0.61 -4.35 6.07
CA HIS A 159 -1.93 -3.94 5.59
C HIS A 159 -3.07 -4.22 6.57
N GLY A 160 -2.95 -5.16 7.50
CA GLY A 160 -4.10 -5.43 8.36
C GLY A 160 -3.84 -6.32 9.57
N TRP A 161 -4.82 -6.30 10.47
CA TRP A 161 -4.95 -7.17 11.62
C TRP A 161 -6.03 -8.22 11.40
N SER A 162 -5.83 -9.41 11.97
CA SER A 162 -6.92 -10.39 12.09
C SER A 162 -7.97 -9.91 13.10
N PRO A 163 -9.26 -10.31 12.97
CA PRO A 163 -10.32 -9.86 13.88
C PRO A 163 -10.15 -10.25 15.34
N ASN A 164 -9.30 -11.21 15.63
CA ASN A 164 -8.95 -11.64 16.99
C ASN A 164 -7.66 -11.03 17.52
N ASP A 165 -7.09 -10.07 16.80
CA ASP A 165 -5.86 -9.33 17.09
C ASP A 165 -4.61 -10.23 17.29
N LYS A 166 -4.64 -11.46 16.78
CA LYS A 166 -3.52 -12.42 16.92
C LYS A 166 -2.52 -12.35 15.78
N TYR A 167 -2.97 -11.95 14.59
CA TYR A 167 -2.17 -12.00 13.37
C TYR A 167 -2.13 -10.65 12.69
N LEU A 168 -0.98 -10.39 12.04
CA LEU A 168 -0.83 -9.35 11.04
C LEU A 168 -0.77 -9.99 9.66
N VAL A 169 -1.31 -9.29 8.64
CA VAL A 169 -1.09 -9.63 7.23
C VAL A 169 -0.34 -8.49 6.56
N TYR A 170 0.58 -8.86 5.69
CA TYR A 170 1.49 -7.94 5.03
C TYR A 170 1.93 -8.47 3.67
N ALA A 171 2.43 -7.58 2.82
CA ALA A 171 3.09 -7.93 1.58
C ALA A 171 4.61 -7.88 1.74
N GLN A 172 5.32 -8.79 1.09
CA GLN A 172 6.77 -8.80 1.08
C GLN A 172 7.31 -9.25 -0.28
N ASP A 173 8.34 -8.53 -0.75
CA ASP A 173 9.10 -8.94 -1.92
C ASP A 173 10.06 -10.09 -1.55
N GLN A 174 9.90 -11.21 -2.23
CA GLN A 174 10.87 -12.29 -2.23
C GLN A 174 11.26 -12.62 -3.67
N GLU A 175 12.55 -12.47 -3.96
CA GLU A 175 13.11 -12.81 -5.27
C GLU A 175 12.50 -12.03 -6.45
N GLY A 176 12.02 -10.79 -6.20
CA GLY A 176 11.45 -9.92 -7.22
C GLY A 176 9.94 -10.13 -7.43
N ASN A 177 9.27 -10.89 -6.57
CA ASN A 177 7.81 -11.04 -6.56
C ASN A 177 7.23 -10.66 -5.19
N PHE A 178 6.16 -9.87 -5.19
CA PHE A 178 5.41 -9.58 -3.98
C PHE A 178 4.38 -10.66 -3.72
N ASP A 179 4.43 -11.24 -2.51
CA ASP A 179 3.49 -12.23 -2.02
C ASP A 179 2.89 -11.80 -0.69
N ILE A 180 1.75 -12.41 -0.36
CA ILE A 180 1.08 -12.18 0.92
C ILE A 180 1.64 -13.10 1.98
N TYR A 181 1.87 -12.54 3.15
CA TYR A 181 2.35 -13.21 4.36
C TYR A 181 1.44 -12.92 5.54
N ARG A 182 1.47 -13.81 6.51
CA ARG A 182 0.88 -13.65 7.83
C ARG A 182 1.95 -13.92 8.89
N VAL A 183 1.91 -13.18 9.98
CA VAL A 183 2.76 -13.39 11.16
C VAL A 183 1.92 -13.22 12.42
N ASP A 184 2.27 -13.90 13.50
CA ASP A 184 1.68 -13.67 14.81
C ASP A 184 2.04 -12.26 15.31
N SER A 185 1.19 -11.61 16.08
CA SER A 185 1.42 -10.23 16.55
C SER A 185 2.64 -10.09 17.48
N ASP A 186 3.21 -11.19 17.95
CA ASP A 186 4.49 -11.23 18.67
C ASP A 186 5.72 -11.44 17.74
N GLY A 187 5.52 -11.51 16.43
CA GLY A 187 6.56 -11.69 15.42
C GLY A 187 6.92 -13.17 15.14
N SER A 188 6.29 -14.11 15.78
CA SER A 188 6.50 -15.54 15.52
C SER A 188 5.55 -16.08 14.45
N GLY A 189 5.72 -17.33 14.04
CA GLY A 189 4.75 -18.07 13.24
C GLY A 189 4.51 -17.53 11.84
N GLU A 190 5.55 -17.00 11.17
CA GLU A 190 5.43 -16.51 9.80
C GLU A 190 4.89 -17.59 8.86
N LEU A 191 3.95 -17.22 8.03
CA LEU A 191 3.36 -18.06 6.98
C LEU A 191 3.28 -17.28 5.66
N ARG A 192 3.97 -17.76 4.62
CA ARG A 192 3.75 -17.30 3.24
C ARG A 192 2.40 -17.86 2.77
N MET A 193 1.48 -16.97 2.46
CA MET A 193 0.08 -17.33 2.14
C MET A 193 -0.16 -17.51 0.64
N THR A 194 0.56 -16.76 -0.22
CA THR A 194 0.53 -16.91 -1.67
C THR A 194 1.90 -17.31 -2.22
N THR A 195 1.90 -18.08 -3.31
CA THR A 195 3.12 -18.62 -3.95
C THR A 195 3.00 -18.65 -5.48
N GLY A 196 1.89 -18.17 -6.00
CA GLY A 196 1.55 -18.21 -7.42
C GLY A 196 2.30 -17.16 -8.24
N LYS A 197 1.96 -17.09 -9.51
CA LYS A 197 2.44 -16.04 -10.40
C LYS A 197 1.59 -14.78 -10.24
N GLY A 198 2.23 -13.63 -10.30
CA GLY A 198 1.62 -12.31 -10.16
C GLY A 198 2.10 -11.62 -8.90
N ARG A 199 2.03 -10.30 -8.92
CA ARG A 199 2.27 -9.48 -7.74
C ARG A 199 1.00 -9.47 -6.89
N ASP A 200 1.12 -9.87 -5.64
CA ASP A 200 0.04 -9.87 -4.66
C ASP A 200 0.30 -8.79 -3.61
N ASP A 201 -0.70 -7.95 -3.31
CA ASP A 201 -0.52 -6.80 -2.43
C ASP A 201 -1.82 -6.45 -1.69
N GLY A 202 -1.74 -5.58 -0.67
CA GLY A 202 -2.90 -5.04 0.03
C GLY A 202 -3.78 -6.06 0.76
N PRO A 203 -3.22 -6.99 1.54
CA PRO A 203 -4.03 -8.00 2.21
C PRO A 203 -4.83 -7.44 3.39
N GLU A 204 -6.10 -7.82 3.47
CA GLU A 204 -7.01 -7.46 4.57
C GLU A 204 -7.88 -8.64 4.98
N PHE A 205 -8.04 -8.88 6.29
CA PHE A 205 -8.93 -9.92 6.80
C PHE A 205 -10.41 -9.53 6.67
N SER A 206 -11.26 -10.51 6.36
CA SER A 206 -12.69 -10.38 6.62
C SER A 206 -12.98 -10.33 8.12
N ALA A 207 -14.05 -9.65 8.51
CA ALA A 207 -14.44 -9.50 9.91
C ALA A 207 -14.78 -10.84 10.61
N ASP A 208 -15.17 -11.87 9.86
CA ASP A 208 -15.39 -13.22 10.39
C ASP A 208 -14.11 -14.05 10.50
N GLY A 209 -12.96 -13.49 10.09
CA GLY A 209 -11.64 -14.11 10.16
C GLY A 209 -11.42 -15.29 9.23
N LYS A 210 -12.36 -15.57 8.29
CA LYS A 210 -12.25 -16.76 7.42
C LYS A 210 -11.50 -16.51 6.13
N TRP A 211 -11.40 -15.24 5.70
CA TRP A 211 -10.85 -14.86 4.42
C TRP A 211 -9.81 -13.76 4.56
N VAL A 212 -8.84 -13.76 3.66
CA VAL A 212 -7.96 -12.62 3.39
C VAL A 212 -8.24 -12.15 1.97
N TYR A 213 -8.63 -10.87 1.84
CA TYR A 213 -8.80 -10.18 0.56
C TYR A 213 -7.47 -9.51 0.20
N PHE A 214 -7.16 -9.45 -1.09
CA PHE A 214 -5.92 -8.83 -1.59
C PHE A 214 -6.09 -8.44 -3.06
N CYS A 215 -5.22 -7.60 -3.57
CA CYS A 215 -5.15 -7.32 -5.01
C CYS A 215 -4.03 -8.13 -5.66
N SER A 216 -4.23 -8.51 -6.92
CA SER A 216 -3.26 -9.27 -7.70
C SER A 216 -3.41 -9.02 -9.19
N ASP A 217 -2.28 -8.98 -9.89
CA ASP A 217 -2.21 -8.87 -11.34
C ASP A 217 -2.20 -10.23 -12.07
N ARG A 218 -2.42 -11.34 -11.34
CA ARG A 218 -2.42 -12.71 -11.86
C ARG A 218 -3.35 -12.97 -13.05
N SER A 219 -4.31 -12.09 -13.28
CA SER A 219 -5.22 -12.13 -14.45
C SER A 219 -4.83 -11.17 -15.58
N GLY A 220 -3.64 -10.55 -15.51
CA GLY A 220 -3.12 -9.61 -16.50
C GLY A 220 -3.31 -8.14 -16.14
N LYS A 221 -4.02 -7.83 -15.05
CA LYS A 221 -4.15 -6.52 -14.42
C LYS A 221 -4.51 -6.69 -12.95
N PHE A 222 -4.34 -5.65 -12.14
CA PHE A 222 -4.77 -5.71 -10.75
C PHE A 222 -6.29 -5.77 -10.64
N ASP A 223 -6.75 -6.82 -9.98
CA ASP A 223 -8.14 -7.06 -9.57
C ASP A 223 -8.16 -7.51 -8.10
N GLY A 224 -9.33 -7.43 -7.46
CA GLY A 224 -9.52 -7.95 -6.10
C GLY A 224 -9.73 -9.46 -6.10
N TRP A 225 -9.04 -10.13 -5.18
CA TRP A 225 -9.06 -11.57 -4.94
C TRP A 225 -9.27 -11.86 -3.47
N ARG A 226 -9.55 -13.11 -3.11
CA ARG A 226 -9.55 -13.58 -1.73
C ARG A 226 -9.02 -15.01 -1.65
N MET A 227 -8.56 -15.39 -0.46
CA MET A 227 -8.15 -16.74 -0.10
C MET A 227 -8.61 -17.08 1.32
N PRO A 228 -8.66 -18.36 1.70
CA PRO A 228 -8.86 -18.74 3.09
C PRO A 228 -7.80 -18.11 4.01
N ALA A 229 -8.16 -17.80 5.24
CA ALA A 229 -7.26 -17.19 6.23
C ALA A 229 -6.04 -18.07 6.60
N ASP A 230 -6.10 -19.37 6.24
CA ASP A 230 -5.00 -20.33 6.42
C ASP A 230 -4.06 -20.41 5.19
N GLY A 231 -4.31 -19.58 4.16
CA GLY A 231 -3.49 -19.45 2.96
C GLY A 231 -4.14 -19.99 1.68
N ALA A 232 -3.51 -19.66 0.56
CA ALA A 232 -3.99 -19.94 -0.79
C ALA A 232 -3.92 -21.43 -1.19
N GLY A 233 -3.29 -22.25 -0.40
CA GLY A 233 -3.01 -23.66 -0.70
C GLY A 233 -1.94 -23.84 -1.78
N PRO A 234 -1.55 -25.08 -2.10
CA PRO A 234 -0.48 -25.34 -3.05
C PRO A 234 -0.76 -24.76 -4.44
N GLY A 235 0.13 -23.86 -4.91
CA GLY A 235 0.00 -23.19 -6.21
C GLY A 235 -1.25 -22.32 -6.31
N ASP A 236 -1.66 -21.74 -5.19
CA ASP A 236 -2.77 -20.79 -5.04
C ASP A 236 -4.13 -21.32 -5.52
N LYS A 237 -4.37 -22.62 -5.37
CA LYS A 237 -5.60 -23.29 -5.87
C LYS A 237 -6.87 -22.85 -5.16
N LEU A 238 -6.74 -22.25 -3.97
CA LEU A 238 -7.86 -21.79 -3.16
C LEU A 238 -8.15 -20.29 -3.32
N VAL A 239 -7.44 -19.63 -4.23
CA VAL A 239 -7.66 -18.21 -4.53
C VAL A 239 -8.91 -18.05 -5.40
N GLU A 240 -9.79 -17.14 -5.00
CA GLU A 240 -11.04 -16.83 -5.70
C GLU A 240 -11.04 -15.37 -6.15
N LYS A 241 -11.46 -15.12 -7.40
CA LYS A 241 -11.62 -13.75 -7.91
C LYS A 241 -12.87 -13.10 -7.33
N VAL A 242 -12.72 -11.90 -6.76
CA VAL A 242 -13.81 -11.14 -6.12
C VAL A 242 -14.33 -10.05 -7.05
N THR A 243 -13.43 -9.30 -7.70
CA THR A 243 -13.79 -8.25 -8.64
C THR A 243 -13.47 -8.67 -10.06
N SER A 244 -14.18 -8.11 -11.04
CA SER A 244 -13.94 -8.43 -12.43
C SER A 244 -14.38 -7.31 -13.37
N GLY A 245 -13.70 -7.22 -14.50
CA GLY A 245 -14.01 -6.28 -15.56
C GLY A 245 -13.53 -4.85 -15.25
N GLY A 246 -13.75 -3.96 -16.20
CA GLY A 246 -13.41 -2.55 -16.10
C GLY A 246 -12.11 -2.18 -16.81
N ASP A 247 -11.91 -0.88 -16.86
CA ASP A 247 -10.89 -0.14 -17.58
C ASP A 247 -9.82 0.45 -16.63
N THR A 248 -9.67 -0.15 -15.46
CA THR A 248 -8.75 0.30 -14.41
C THR A 248 -8.02 -0.87 -13.78
N GLN A 249 -6.94 -0.56 -13.10
CA GLN A 249 -6.27 -1.43 -12.15
C GLN A 249 -6.88 -1.21 -10.77
N ASP A 250 -7.48 -2.24 -10.18
CA ASP A 250 -8.23 -2.15 -8.93
C ASP A 250 -7.34 -2.65 -7.78
N TRP A 251 -6.86 -1.70 -6.95
CA TRP A 251 -5.95 -1.94 -5.83
C TRP A 251 -6.68 -1.92 -4.50
N PHE A 252 -6.10 -2.58 -3.49
CA PHE A 252 -6.52 -2.54 -2.10
C PHE A 252 -8.02 -2.78 -1.90
N PRO A 253 -8.47 -4.04 -2.01
CA PRO A 253 -9.88 -4.40 -1.81
C PRO A 253 -10.24 -4.38 -0.32
N HIS A 254 -10.91 -3.32 0.13
CA HIS A 254 -11.33 -3.12 1.51
C HIS A 254 -12.75 -3.61 1.75
N ILE A 255 -12.88 -4.63 2.60
CA ILE A 255 -14.18 -5.22 2.94
C ILE A 255 -14.81 -4.52 4.14
N SER A 256 -16.15 -4.25 4.07
CA SER A 256 -16.87 -3.68 5.20
C SER A 256 -16.90 -4.63 6.41
N PRO A 257 -16.92 -4.13 7.64
CA PRO A 257 -17.03 -4.95 8.84
C PRO A 257 -18.23 -5.90 8.84
N ASP A 258 -19.36 -5.54 8.19
CA ASP A 258 -20.53 -6.42 8.05
C ASP A 258 -20.44 -7.41 6.88
N GLY A 259 -19.35 -7.40 6.12
CA GLY A 259 -19.07 -8.30 5.00
C GLY A 259 -19.94 -8.11 3.76
N LYS A 260 -20.71 -7.00 3.67
CA LYS A 260 -21.67 -6.80 2.57
C LYS A 260 -21.15 -5.96 1.43
N TRP A 261 -20.10 -5.20 1.65
CA TRP A 261 -19.55 -4.27 0.69
C TRP A 261 -18.04 -4.40 0.59
N LEU A 262 -17.52 -4.08 -0.58
CA LEU A 262 -16.11 -3.93 -0.84
C LEU A 262 -15.93 -2.63 -1.61
N TYR A 263 -14.89 -1.87 -1.29
CA TYR A 263 -14.40 -0.79 -2.15
C TYR A 263 -12.93 -0.99 -2.53
N THR A 264 -12.53 -0.37 -3.63
CA THR A 264 -11.16 -0.35 -4.12
C THR A 264 -10.75 1.07 -4.45
N ILE A 265 -9.47 1.38 -4.37
CA ILE A 265 -8.88 2.50 -5.09
C ILE A 265 -8.44 1.99 -6.47
N SER A 266 -8.86 2.67 -7.52
CA SER A 266 -8.66 2.21 -8.88
C SER A 266 -7.88 3.23 -9.69
N TYR A 267 -6.80 2.78 -10.29
CA TYR A 267 -5.86 3.56 -11.08
C TYR A 267 -6.16 3.43 -12.58
N PRO A 268 -5.92 4.47 -13.39
CA PRO A 268 -5.95 4.36 -14.84
C PRO A 268 -5.03 3.23 -15.34
N MET A 269 -5.39 2.60 -16.46
CA MET A 269 -4.63 1.46 -17.01
C MET A 269 -3.24 1.80 -17.52
N ASP A 270 -2.98 3.06 -17.84
CA ASP A 270 -1.69 3.56 -18.31
C ASP A 270 -0.68 3.83 -17.18
N HIS A 271 -1.07 3.62 -15.94
CA HIS A 271 -0.17 3.68 -14.79
C HIS A 271 0.27 2.27 -14.38
N PRO A 272 1.59 2.02 -14.32
CA PRO A 272 2.10 0.66 -14.11
C PRO A 272 1.93 0.15 -12.69
N ASP A 273 1.83 1.06 -11.72
CA ASP A 273 1.73 0.71 -10.29
C ASP A 273 0.96 1.77 -9.49
N HIS A 274 0.81 1.52 -8.20
CA HIS A 274 0.07 2.37 -7.28
C HIS A 274 0.86 3.56 -6.70
N SER A 275 2.10 3.80 -7.14
CA SER A 275 2.91 4.96 -6.69
C SER A 275 2.47 6.29 -7.31
N TYR A 276 1.56 6.24 -8.26
CA TYR A 276 1.06 7.41 -8.96
C TYR A 276 0.18 8.31 -8.08
N ILE A 277 0.39 9.62 -8.19
CA ILE A 277 -0.52 10.65 -7.68
C ILE A 277 -0.91 11.53 -8.85
N GLY A 278 -2.19 11.69 -9.12
CA GLY A 278 -2.68 12.49 -10.24
C GLY A 278 -4.18 12.37 -10.47
N ASP A 279 -4.61 12.81 -11.65
CA ASP A 279 -6.01 12.80 -12.06
C ASP A 279 -6.48 11.39 -12.46
N GLY A 280 -7.79 11.22 -12.42
CA GLY A 280 -8.42 10.00 -12.93
C GLY A 280 -8.49 8.84 -11.95
N MET A 281 -8.02 9.03 -10.71
CA MET A 281 -8.21 8.06 -9.65
C MET A 281 -9.69 7.85 -9.38
N LYS A 282 -10.08 6.60 -9.10
CA LYS A 282 -11.48 6.28 -8.81
C LYS A 282 -11.59 5.51 -7.52
N ILE A 283 -12.57 5.86 -6.70
CA ILE A 283 -13.12 4.95 -5.72
C ILE A 283 -14.24 4.18 -6.39
N LYS A 284 -14.14 2.85 -6.33
CA LYS A 284 -15.17 1.95 -6.83
C LYS A 284 -15.67 1.06 -5.71
N MET A 285 -16.93 0.65 -5.78
CA MET A 285 -17.52 -0.25 -4.78
C MET A 285 -18.28 -1.40 -5.44
N LEU A 286 -18.40 -2.49 -4.68
CA LEU A 286 -19.13 -3.70 -5.06
C LEU A 286 -19.95 -4.20 -3.87
N ARG A 287 -21.19 -4.59 -4.13
CA ARG A 287 -21.99 -5.33 -3.15
C ARG A 287 -21.62 -6.80 -3.20
N LEU A 288 -21.30 -7.36 -2.04
CA LEU A 288 -20.90 -8.75 -1.89
C LEU A 288 -22.09 -9.66 -1.55
N GLN A 289 -22.02 -10.89 -2.05
CA GLN A 289 -22.88 -12.02 -1.67
C GLN A 289 -21.96 -13.20 -1.34
N ASN A 290 -22.00 -13.67 -0.10
CA ASN A 290 -21.08 -14.72 0.39
C ASN A 290 -19.59 -14.34 0.21
N GLY A 291 -19.28 -13.04 0.35
CA GLY A 291 -17.92 -12.52 0.27
C GLY A 291 -17.33 -12.35 -1.15
N VAL A 292 -18.12 -12.54 -2.20
CA VAL A 292 -17.75 -12.26 -3.59
C VAL A 292 -18.83 -11.44 -4.27
N GLY A 293 -18.51 -10.80 -5.38
CA GLY A 293 -19.52 -10.16 -6.22
C GLY A 293 -20.50 -11.21 -6.77
N ALA A 294 -21.79 -10.85 -6.87
CA ALA A 294 -22.75 -11.69 -7.57
C ALA A 294 -22.26 -11.94 -9.01
N LYS A 295 -22.66 -13.08 -9.61
CA LYS A 295 -22.28 -13.41 -10.99
C LYS A 295 -22.63 -12.28 -11.96
N GLY A 296 -21.60 -11.71 -12.61
CA GLY A 296 -21.76 -10.57 -13.51
C GLY A 296 -21.84 -9.19 -12.85
N ALA A 297 -21.77 -9.10 -11.52
CA ALA A 297 -21.65 -7.83 -10.84
C ALA A 297 -20.32 -7.15 -11.17
N LYS A 298 -20.36 -5.84 -11.38
CA LYS A 298 -19.20 -5.02 -11.66
C LYS A 298 -19.02 -3.98 -10.56
N LEU A 299 -17.78 -3.58 -10.34
CA LEU A 299 -17.44 -2.42 -9.53
C LEU A 299 -18.14 -1.17 -10.09
N THR A 300 -18.81 -0.42 -9.24
CA THR A 300 -19.45 0.84 -9.57
C THR A 300 -18.58 2.00 -9.11
N THR A 301 -18.28 2.93 -10.01
CA THR A 301 -17.53 4.15 -9.65
C THR A 301 -18.39 5.03 -8.76
N VAL A 302 -17.87 5.35 -7.58
CA VAL A 302 -18.48 6.24 -6.60
C VAL A 302 -17.95 7.65 -6.75
N ARG A 303 -16.66 7.77 -7.01
CA ARG A 303 -15.97 9.05 -7.14
C ARG A 303 -14.80 8.95 -8.13
N THR A 304 -14.57 10.02 -8.90
CA THR A 304 -13.34 10.26 -9.64
C THR A 304 -12.68 11.51 -9.05
N PHE A 305 -11.36 11.47 -8.79
CA PHE A 305 -10.68 12.51 -8.02
C PHE A 305 -9.19 12.61 -8.39
N PHE A 306 -8.53 13.65 -7.91
CA PHE A 306 -7.08 13.77 -7.90
C PHE A 306 -6.54 13.19 -6.60
N GLY A 307 -5.69 12.17 -6.71
CA GLY A 307 -5.14 11.42 -5.57
C GLY A 307 -4.23 10.30 -6.03
N GLY A 308 -4.13 9.25 -5.27
CA GLY A 308 -3.29 8.08 -5.63
C GLY A 308 -2.65 7.43 -4.43
N GLN A 309 -1.32 7.30 -4.45
CA GLN A 309 -0.56 6.72 -3.35
C GLN A 309 -0.94 7.39 -2.02
N GLY A 310 -1.33 6.59 -1.04
CA GLY A 310 -1.78 7.07 0.27
C GLY A 310 -3.26 7.45 0.35
N SER A 311 -3.99 7.59 -0.75
CA SER A 311 -5.42 7.97 -0.67
C SER A 311 -6.28 6.93 0.05
N GLY A 312 -5.91 5.64 0.00
CA GLY A 312 -6.68 4.56 0.62
C GLY A 312 -5.95 3.23 0.55
N ASN A 313 -4.76 3.15 1.12
CA ASN A 313 -3.91 1.94 1.11
C ASN A 313 -4.36 0.93 2.16
N THR A 314 -4.99 1.38 3.23
CA THR A 314 -5.48 0.56 4.33
C THR A 314 -6.95 0.84 4.59
N GLY A 315 -7.64 -0.05 5.30
CA GLY A 315 -9.10 -0.03 5.42
C GLY A 315 -9.68 1.23 6.03
N GLY A 316 -10.46 1.97 5.25
CA GLY A 316 -11.13 3.22 5.66
C GLY A 316 -12.59 3.06 6.09
N TRP A 317 -13.08 1.85 6.38
CA TRP A 317 -14.46 1.64 6.81
C TRP A 317 -14.73 2.17 8.22
N SER A 318 -15.88 2.81 8.41
CA SER A 318 -16.42 3.08 9.74
C SER A 318 -16.85 1.78 10.41
N PRO A 319 -16.74 1.67 11.75
CA PRO A 319 -17.03 0.43 12.47
C PRO A 319 -18.49 -0.06 12.32
N ASP A 320 -19.43 0.84 11.98
CA ASP A 320 -20.84 0.52 11.74
C ASP A 320 -21.14 0.13 10.28
N SER A 321 -20.11 0.00 9.43
CA SER A 321 -20.22 -0.35 8.00
C SER A 321 -21.04 0.60 7.14
N LYS A 322 -21.36 1.81 7.65
CA LYS A 322 -22.20 2.77 6.90
C LYS A 322 -21.40 3.74 6.06
N LYS A 323 -20.12 3.91 6.35
CA LYS A 323 -19.25 4.86 5.67
C LYS A 323 -17.90 4.24 5.42
N PHE A 324 -17.22 4.71 4.39
CA PHE A 324 -15.80 4.50 4.22
C PHE A 324 -15.12 5.79 3.76
N ALA A 325 -13.88 6.01 4.20
CA ALA A 325 -13.13 7.23 3.97
C ALA A 325 -11.93 6.99 3.07
N TRP A 326 -11.51 8.07 2.38
CA TRP A 326 -10.27 8.18 1.61
C TRP A 326 -9.79 9.63 1.63
N THR A 327 -8.60 9.90 1.10
CA THR A 327 -8.10 11.27 0.90
C THR A 327 -8.11 11.65 -0.56
N GLU A 328 -8.47 12.91 -0.84
CA GLU A 328 -8.32 13.57 -2.14
C GLU A 328 -7.39 14.77 -1.99
N TYR A 329 -6.60 15.09 -3.01
CA TYR A 329 -5.65 16.20 -2.95
C TYR A 329 -6.10 17.34 -3.85
N GLU A 330 -5.81 18.56 -3.41
CA GLU A 330 -5.91 19.79 -4.19
C GLU A 330 -4.56 20.49 -4.13
N THR A 331 -3.95 20.73 -5.29
CA THR A 331 -2.65 21.43 -5.37
C THR A 331 -2.78 22.88 -4.96
N ILE A 332 -1.91 23.32 -4.06
CA ILE A 332 -1.80 24.74 -3.68
C ILE A 332 -0.89 25.43 -4.73
N PRO A 333 -1.39 26.41 -5.50
CA PRO A 333 -0.58 27.13 -6.46
C PRO A 333 0.62 27.80 -5.78
N GLU A 334 1.82 27.68 -6.36
CA GLU A 334 2.96 28.49 -5.93
C GLU A 334 2.61 29.96 -6.13
N LYS A 335 2.77 30.79 -5.10
CA LYS A 335 2.73 32.23 -5.26
C LYS A 335 3.91 32.65 -6.12
N LEU A 336 3.66 33.07 -7.36
CA LEU A 336 4.67 33.73 -8.18
C LEU A 336 5.09 35.02 -7.44
N ASN A 337 6.31 35.03 -6.89
CA ASN A 337 6.93 36.21 -6.27
C ASN A 337 7.44 37.13 -7.36
#